data_134af5e86ca5cc7d99bc4df238dc7084
#
_entry.id   134af5e86ca5cc7d99bc4df238dc7084
#
_cell.length_a   1.000
_cell.length_b   1.000
_cell.length_c   1.000
_cell.angle_alpha   90.00
_cell.angle_beta   90.00
_cell.angle_gamma   90.00
#
_symmetry.space_group_name_H-M   'P 1'
#
loop_
_entity.id
_entity.type
_entity.pdbx_description
1 polymer ?
#
loop_
_entity_poly.entity_id
_entity_poly.type
_entity_poly.pdbx_seq_one_letter_code
_entity_poly.pdbx_strand_id
1 'polypeptide(L)'
;MATPVYLFTGFLDAGKTTLIQDTLSDPQFMEGVSRTLIVCLEQGEVEYEEKWLTEHHTFIEYIEDVNTLTNDKMKELDTIYHPSQVFIEWNGTLAIPERILNEMPDYWPLVQILTPVDASTFNSMMGPLRQMMYEQIRYSDTVICNRCTPDTSGSMLRGNIKAINRKAQIYYEGNFGEPVELKGGNLPFDINAPIIDIKDDDYGLWYMNAVENPKKYDGKQIILRGYYADNIPGYKQTFILGRQAMVCCAADTSLCGITVTGVRIQEMKKGDWLEVEGKLKAIPMENGGETVVLYASRVAHYQKPAEEFVSFS
;
A
#
# COMPACT_ATOMS: atom_id res chain seq x y z
N MET A 1 -21.26 23.03 -11.47
CA MET A 1 -20.43 22.80 -10.29
C MET A 1 -19.64 21.52 -10.52
N ALA A 2 -18.49 21.35 -9.89
CA ALA A 2 -17.77 20.07 -9.98
C ALA A 2 -18.51 19.01 -9.16
N THR A 3 -18.66 17.80 -9.70
CA THR A 3 -19.27 16.65 -9.06
C THR A 3 -18.14 15.69 -8.65
N PRO A 4 -17.72 15.65 -7.38
CA PRO A 4 -16.60 14.82 -6.93
C PRO A 4 -16.93 13.34 -7.15
N VAL A 5 -15.92 12.61 -7.59
CA VAL A 5 -15.98 11.15 -7.77
C VAL A 5 -15.08 10.44 -6.76
N TYR A 6 -15.63 9.43 -6.13
CA TYR A 6 -14.92 8.51 -5.21
C TYR A 6 -14.95 7.11 -5.83
N LEU A 7 -13.78 6.50 -5.99
CA LEU A 7 -13.64 5.17 -6.56
C LEU A 7 -13.33 4.15 -5.44
N PHE A 8 -14.20 3.18 -5.28
CA PHE A 8 -14.05 2.07 -4.34
C PHE A 8 -13.61 0.84 -5.11
N THR A 9 -12.40 0.37 -4.85
CA THR A 9 -11.83 -0.83 -5.45
C THR A 9 -11.52 -1.88 -4.37
N GLY A 10 -11.07 -3.07 -4.76
CA GLY A 10 -10.83 -4.17 -3.82
C GLY A 10 -11.64 -5.42 -4.19
N PHE A 11 -11.24 -6.56 -3.66
CA PHE A 11 -11.88 -7.83 -3.99
C PHE A 11 -13.36 -7.89 -3.64
N LEU A 12 -14.07 -8.85 -4.26
CA LEU A 12 -15.43 -9.22 -3.85
C LEU A 12 -15.41 -9.53 -2.34
N ASP A 13 -16.45 -9.10 -1.65
CA ASP A 13 -16.63 -9.27 -0.19
C ASP A 13 -15.53 -8.64 0.70
N ALA A 14 -14.64 -7.83 0.12
CA ALA A 14 -13.68 -7.05 0.92
C ALA A 14 -14.35 -5.92 1.74
N GLY A 15 -15.65 -5.66 1.54
CA GLY A 15 -16.42 -4.66 2.27
C GLY A 15 -16.63 -3.34 1.54
N LYS A 16 -16.52 -3.28 0.20
CA LYS A 16 -16.76 -2.06 -0.59
C LYS A 16 -18.15 -1.48 -0.36
N THR A 17 -19.19 -2.28 -0.55
CA THR A 17 -20.59 -1.88 -0.36
C THR A 17 -20.85 -1.36 1.05
N THR A 18 -20.34 -2.06 2.06
CA THR A 18 -20.46 -1.63 3.47
C THR A 18 -19.77 -0.29 3.69
N LEU A 19 -18.53 -0.12 3.21
CA LEU A 19 -17.79 1.14 3.33
C LEU A 19 -18.50 2.30 2.65
N ILE A 20 -19.13 2.07 1.49
CA ILE A 20 -19.97 3.07 0.81
C ILE A 20 -21.18 3.43 1.66
N GLN A 21 -21.88 2.43 2.20
CA GLN A 21 -23.06 2.67 3.04
C GLN A 21 -22.70 3.42 4.32
N ASP A 22 -21.61 3.06 4.98
CA ASP A 22 -21.12 3.75 6.18
C ASP A 22 -20.74 5.20 5.88
N THR A 23 -20.03 5.43 4.76
CA THR A 23 -19.65 6.78 4.31
C THR A 23 -20.87 7.65 4.02
N LEU A 24 -21.87 7.12 3.34
CA LEU A 24 -23.10 7.84 3.02
C LEU A 24 -24.04 7.99 4.24
N SER A 25 -23.82 7.23 5.28
CA SER A 25 -24.54 7.36 6.57
C SER A 25 -23.88 8.36 7.52
N ASP A 26 -22.66 8.84 7.21
CA ASP A 26 -21.97 9.85 8.03
C ASP A 26 -22.49 11.25 7.73
N PRO A 27 -23.17 11.92 8.70
CA PRO A 27 -23.71 13.27 8.52
C PRO A 27 -22.66 14.32 8.18
N GLN A 28 -21.39 14.15 8.63
CA GLN A 28 -20.31 15.09 8.34
C GLN A 28 -19.87 14.98 6.88
N PHE A 29 -19.77 13.75 6.37
CA PHE A 29 -19.44 13.51 4.96
C PHE A 29 -20.56 13.99 4.03
N MET A 30 -21.81 13.85 4.45
CA MET A 30 -23.00 14.23 3.67
C MET A 30 -23.38 15.69 3.79
N GLU A 31 -22.62 16.52 4.54
CA GLU A 31 -22.91 17.95 4.67
C GLU A 31 -22.83 18.65 3.30
N GLY A 32 -23.93 19.26 2.88
CA GLY A 32 -24.06 19.96 1.60
C GLY A 32 -24.27 19.04 0.38
N VAL A 33 -24.33 17.73 0.57
CA VAL A 33 -24.64 16.76 -0.51
C VAL A 33 -26.16 16.66 -0.65
N SER A 34 -26.65 16.91 -1.86
CA SER A 34 -28.08 16.83 -2.15
C SER A 34 -28.50 15.52 -2.80
N ARG A 35 -27.61 14.88 -3.54
CA ARG A 35 -27.90 13.67 -4.31
C ARG A 35 -26.62 12.91 -4.62
N THR A 36 -26.62 11.61 -4.34
CA THR A 36 -25.52 10.71 -4.66
C THR A 36 -25.89 9.77 -5.80
N LEU A 37 -24.99 9.52 -6.73
CA LEU A 37 -25.09 8.44 -7.70
C LEU A 37 -24.04 7.37 -7.37
N ILE A 38 -24.47 6.12 -7.20
CA ILE A 38 -23.61 4.96 -7.15
C ILE A 38 -23.59 4.31 -8.55
N VAL A 39 -22.41 4.20 -9.15
CA VAL A 39 -22.16 3.41 -10.37
C VAL A 39 -21.55 2.09 -9.91
N CYS A 40 -22.34 1.02 -9.95
CA CYS A 40 -21.99 -0.29 -9.42
C CYS A 40 -21.59 -1.25 -10.55
N LEU A 41 -20.32 -1.74 -10.51
CA LEU A 41 -19.79 -2.69 -11.49
C LEU A 41 -19.62 -4.10 -10.93
N GLU A 42 -20.02 -4.33 -9.69
CA GLU A 42 -19.93 -5.62 -9.03
C GLU A 42 -21.13 -5.81 -8.10
N GLN A 43 -21.69 -7.00 -8.08
CA GLN A 43 -22.72 -7.38 -7.11
C GLN A 43 -22.13 -8.42 -6.16
N GLY A 44 -22.06 -8.08 -4.86
CA GLY A 44 -21.61 -8.94 -3.78
C GLY A 44 -22.77 -9.52 -2.97
N GLU A 45 -22.46 -10.07 -1.81
CA GLU A 45 -23.47 -10.60 -0.87
C GLU A 45 -24.29 -9.48 -0.20
N VAL A 46 -23.69 -8.29 -0.02
CA VAL A 46 -24.37 -7.12 0.54
C VAL A 46 -24.98 -6.32 -0.60
N GLU A 47 -26.29 -6.10 -0.52
CA GLU A 47 -27.03 -5.35 -1.52
C GLU A 47 -27.42 -3.96 -0.99
N TYR A 48 -27.69 -3.04 -1.93
CA TYR A 48 -28.25 -1.72 -1.60
C TYR A 48 -29.78 -1.84 -1.52
N GLU A 49 -30.34 -1.82 -0.32
CA GLU A 49 -31.79 -1.86 -0.13
C GLU A 49 -32.45 -0.57 -0.66
N GLU A 50 -33.54 -0.70 -1.40
CA GLU A 50 -34.29 0.42 -2.00
C GLU A 50 -34.70 1.47 -0.97
N LYS A 51 -35.11 1.02 0.23
CA LYS A 51 -35.46 1.88 1.34
C LYS A 51 -34.27 2.73 1.79
N TRP A 52 -33.09 2.09 1.97
CA TRP A 52 -31.86 2.77 2.38
C TRP A 52 -31.42 3.80 1.32
N LEU A 53 -31.45 3.43 0.03
CA LEU A 53 -31.15 4.34 -1.09
C LEU A 53 -32.05 5.60 -1.04
N THR A 54 -33.35 5.41 -0.82
CA THR A 54 -34.31 6.51 -0.73
C THR A 54 -34.04 7.42 0.46
N GLU A 55 -33.77 6.85 1.64
CA GLU A 55 -33.48 7.59 2.88
C GLU A 55 -32.20 8.45 2.76
N HIS A 56 -31.23 7.98 1.96
CA HIS A 56 -29.93 8.68 1.76
C HIS A 56 -29.90 9.49 0.45
N HIS A 57 -31.02 9.73 -0.21
CA HIS A 57 -31.09 10.46 -1.49
C HIS A 57 -30.08 9.93 -2.53
N THR A 58 -29.95 8.61 -2.60
CA THR A 58 -28.95 7.91 -3.38
C THR A 58 -29.63 7.14 -4.51
N PHE A 59 -29.07 7.25 -5.71
CA PHE A 59 -29.46 6.50 -6.90
C PHE A 59 -28.37 5.49 -7.21
N ILE A 60 -28.75 4.39 -7.83
CA ILE A 60 -27.79 3.36 -8.26
C ILE A 60 -27.99 3.02 -9.73
N GLU A 61 -26.89 2.90 -10.45
CA GLU A 61 -26.83 2.40 -11.82
C GLU A 61 -25.88 1.20 -11.86
N TYR A 62 -26.39 0.07 -12.32
CA TYR A 62 -25.58 -1.16 -12.46
C TYR A 62 -25.01 -1.22 -13.88
N ILE A 63 -23.69 -1.42 -13.97
CA ILE A 63 -22.93 -1.54 -15.21
C ILE A 63 -22.37 -2.95 -15.30
N GLU A 64 -22.93 -3.78 -16.18
CA GLU A 64 -22.50 -5.18 -16.37
C GLU A 64 -21.16 -5.29 -17.12
N ASP A 65 -20.98 -4.48 -18.17
CA ASP A 65 -19.74 -4.44 -18.95
C ASP A 65 -19.00 -3.13 -18.68
N VAL A 66 -17.85 -3.22 -18.00
CA VAL A 66 -16.96 -2.10 -17.71
C VAL A 66 -16.60 -1.27 -18.94
N ASN A 67 -16.59 -1.89 -20.14
CA ASN A 67 -16.27 -1.18 -21.38
C ASN A 67 -17.37 -0.19 -21.80
N THR A 68 -18.57 -0.34 -21.27
CA THR A 68 -19.68 0.60 -21.55
C THR A 68 -19.61 1.85 -20.67
N LEU A 69 -18.85 1.84 -19.56
CA LEU A 69 -18.63 3.03 -18.73
C LEU A 69 -17.62 3.98 -19.39
N THR A 70 -18.06 4.62 -20.46
CA THR A 70 -17.31 5.62 -21.23
C THR A 70 -17.58 7.04 -20.72
N ASN A 71 -16.78 8.02 -21.18
CA ASN A 71 -17.04 9.44 -20.89
C ASN A 71 -18.46 9.86 -21.30
N ASP A 72 -18.95 9.40 -22.45
CA ASP A 72 -20.31 9.72 -22.91
C ASP A 72 -21.39 9.08 -22.03
N LYS A 73 -21.18 7.83 -21.56
CA LYS A 73 -22.09 7.20 -20.59
C LYS A 73 -22.11 7.95 -19.27
N MET A 74 -20.95 8.41 -18.78
CA MET A 74 -20.89 9.24 -17.57
C MET A 74 -21.65 10.55 -17.71
N LYS A 75 -21.57 11.23 -18.88
CA LYS A 75 -22.36 12.42 -19.18
C LYS A 75 -23.87 12.14 -19.26
N GLU A 76 -24.24 11.00 -19.83
CA GLU A 76 -25.64 10.53 -19.86
C GLU A 76 -26.15 10.36 -18.41
N LEU A 77 -25.40 9.66 -17.55
CA LEU A 77 -25.75 9.45 -16.16
C LEU A 77 -25.87 10.78 -15.38
N ASP A 78 -24.95 11.71 -15.62
CA ASP A 78 -25.02 13.05 -15.05
C ASP A 78 -26.31 13.78 -15.45
N THR A 79 -26.70 13.65 -16.71
CA THR A 79 -27.93 14.26 -17.24
C THR A 79 -29.21 13.63 -16.68
N ILE A 80 -29.18 12.33 -16.40
CA ILE A 80 -30.35 11.61 -15.86
C ILE A 80 -30.49 11.89 -14.34
N TYR A 81 -29.41 11.76 -13.59
CA TYR A 81 -29.46 11.75 -12.14
C TYR A 81 -29.15 13.11 -11.50
N HIS A 82 -28.47 14.01 -12.20
CA HIS A 82 -27.98 15.30 -11.67
C HIS A 82 -27.29 15.17 -10.31
N PRO A 83 -26.27 14.30 -10.17
CA PRO A 83 -25.66 14.02 -8.89
C PRO A 83 -24.83 15.21 -8.39
N SER A 84 -24.78 15.42 -7.09
CA SER A 84 -23.82 16.33 -6.44
C SER A 84 -22.53 15.62 -6.05
N GLN A 85 -22.52 14.29 -6.05
CA GLN A 85 -21.34 13.43 -5.94
C GLN A 85 -21.59 12.06 -6.59
N VAL A 86 -20.52 11.37 -6.97
CA VAL A 86 -20.57 10.04 -7.59
C VAL A 86 -19.66 9.08 -6.85
N PHE A 87 -20.18 7.89 -6.55
CA PHE A 87 -19.40 6.76 -6.03
C PHE A 87 -19.34 5.70 -7.10
N ILE A 88 -18.16 5.21 -7.41
CA ILE A 88 -17.95 4.10 -8.35
C ILE A 88 -17.50 2.88 -7.55
N GLU A 89 -18.35 1.87 -7.48
CA GLU A 89 -18.01 0.57 -6.89
C GLU A 89 -17.43 -0.34 -7.97
N TRP A 90 -16.09 -0.47 -7.96
CA TRP A 90 -15.34 -1.17 -8.98
C TRP A 90 -15.37 -2.68 -8.80
N ASN A 91 -15.36 -3.42 -9.90
CA ASN A 91 -15.20 -4.87 -9.87
C ASN A 91 -13.74 -5.24 -9.54
N GLY A 92 -13.54 -5.87 -8.39
CA GLY A 92 -12.22 -6.22 -7.85
C GLY A 92 -11.46 -7.26 -8.64
N THR A 93 -12.06 -7.92 -9.62
CA THR A 93 -11.37 -8.86 -10.52
C THR A 93 -10.77 -8.18 -11.74
N LEU A 94 -11.11 -6.91 -11.98
CA LEU A 94 -10.70 -6.15 -13.15
C LEU A 94 -9.67 -5.08 -12.78
N ALA A 95 -8.65 -4.92 -13.63
CA ALA A 95 -7.76 -3.77 -13.55
C ALA A 95 -8.55 -2.47 -13.82
N ILE A 96 -8.15 -1.38 -13.15
CA ILE A 96 -8.75 -0.06 -13.40
C ILE A 96 -8.17 0.50 -14.70
N PRO A 97 -8.99 0.67 -15.76
CA PRO A 97 -8.51 1.22 -17.03
C PRO A 97 -8.07 2.69 -16.87
N GLU A 98 -7.05 3.10 -17.61
CA GLU A 98 -6.56 4.49 -17.60
C GLU A 98 -7.66 5.51 -17.90
N ARG A 99 -8.66 5.16 -18.74
CA ARG A 99 -9.79 6.05 -19.04
C ARG A 99 -10.61 6.42 -17.80
N ILE A 100 -10.75 5.50 -16.82
CA ILE A 100 -11.43 5.79 -15.55
C ILE A 100 -10.62 6.74 -14.69
N LEU A 101 -9.29 6.75 -14.83
CA LEU A 101 -8.42 7.64 -14.08
C LEU A 101 -8.26 9.02 -14.75
N ASN A 102 -8.32 9.08 -16.10
CA ASN A 102 -7.89 10.24 -16.86
C ASN A 102 -8.93 10.80 -17.84
N GLU A 103 -10.00 10.08 -18.14
CA GLU A 103 -10.96 10.43 -19.21
C GLU A 103 -12.40 10.62 -18.69
N MET A 104 -12.56 10.90 -17.40
CA MET A 104 -13.87 11.31 -16.86
C MET A 104 -14.26 12.69 -17.41
N PRO A 105 -15.58 13.04 -17.39
CA PRO A 105 -15.97 14.42 -17.68
C PRO A 105 -15.20 15.43 -16.81
N ASP A 106 -14.80 16.56 -17.38
CA ASP A 106 -14.00 17.58 -16.66
C ASP A 106 -14.64 18.08 -15.36
N TYR A 107 -15.96 17.97 -15.25
CA TYR A 107 -16.72 18.34 -14.07
C TYR A 107 -16.96 17.17 -13.10
N TRP A 108 -16.40 15.98 -13.39
CA TRP A 108 -16.32 14.80 -12.50
C TRP A 108 -14.87 14.53 -12.05
N PRO A 109 -14.30 15.39 -11.21
CA PRO A 109 -12.93 15.14 -10.72
C PRO A 109 -12.89 13.90 -9.83
N LEU A 110 -11.97 12.97 -10.12
CA LEU A 110 -11.66 11.86 -9.25
C LEU A 110 -10.90 12.41 -8.03
N VAL A 111 -11.55 12.36 -6.86
CA VAL A 111 -11.01 12.99 -5.62
C VAL A 111 -10.28 12.00 -4.77
N GLN A 112 -10.74 10.73 -4.74
CA GLN A 112 -10.13 9.72 -3.89
C GLN A 112 -10.40 8.30 -4.41
N ILE A 113 -9.40 7.44 -4.25
CA ILE A 113 -9.49 6.00 -4.48
C ILE A 113 -9.34 5.29 -3.14
N LEU A 114 -10.37 4.53 -2.75
CA LEU A 114 -10.44 3.79 -1.49
C LEU A 114 -10.44 2.28 -1.77
N THR A 115 -9.66 1.55 -1.00
CA THR A 115 -9.53 0.09 -1.17
C THR A 115 -9.69 -0.61 0.16
N PRO A 116 -10.88 -1.13 0.48
CA PRO A 116 -11.00 -2.07 1.59
C PRO A 116 -10.28 -3.38 1.28
N VAL A 117 -9.63 -3.91 2.30
CA VAL A 117 -8.86 -5.15 2.25
C VAL A 117 -9.20 -5.99 3.47
N ASP A 118 -9.65 -7.22 3.24
CA ASP A 118 -9.89 -8.17 4.32
C ASP A 118 -8.57 -8.68 4.90
N ALA A 119 -8.23 -8.22 6.11
CA ALA A 119 -7.00 -8.58 6.78
C ALA A 119 -6.91 -10.09 7.13
N SER A 120 -8.05 -10.76 7.29
CA SER A 120 -8.11 -12.18 7.64
C SER A 120 -7.68 -13.09 6.49
N THR A 121 -7.91 -12.66 5.24
CA THR A 121 -7.61 -13.43 4.03
C THR A 121 -6.40 -12.90 3.26
N PHE A 122 -5.93 -11.69 3.58
CA PHE A 122 -4.89 -10.99 2.84
C PHE A 122 -3.63 -11.85 2.59
N ASN A 123 -3.09 -12.46 3.64
CA ASN A 123 -1.85 -13.23 3.52
C ASN A 123 -2.01 -14.46 2.58
N SER A 124 -3.15 -15.14 2.66
CA SER A 124 -3.43 -16.28 1.80
C SER A 124 -3.63 -15.90 0.32
N MET A 125 -4.10 -14.67 0.08
CA MET A 125 -4.31 -14.14 -1.27
C MET A 125 -3.04 -13.57 -1.90
N MET A 126 -2.10 -13.06 -1.09
CA MET A 126 -0.87 -12.43 -1.60
C MET A 126 0.04 -13.35 -2.42
N GLY A 127 -0.05 -14.67 -2.25
CA GLY A 127 0.62 -15.62 -3.12
C GLY A 127 -0.07 -15.77 -4.47
N PRO A 128 -1.23 -16.44 -4.52
CA PRO A 128 -1.90 -16.81 -5.77
C PRO A 128 -2.53 -15.62 -6.51
N LEU A 129 -2.94 -14.55 -5.82
CA LEU A 129 -3.66 -13.41 -6.39
C LEU A 129 -2.89 -12.10 -6.32
N ARG A 130 -1.57 -12.13 -6.16
CA ARG A 130 -0.72 -10.94 -6.03
C ARG A 130 -0.93 -9.93 -7.15
N GLN A 131 -1.03 -10.37 -8.40
CA GLN A 131 -1.26 -9.48 -9.54
C GLN A 131 -2.59 -8.73 -9.41
N MET A 132 -3.64 -9.41 -8.98
CA MET A 132 -4.94 -8.77 -8.79
C MET A 132 -4.92 -7.79 -7.61
N MET A 133 -4.25 -8.17 -6.49
CA MET A 133 -4.04 -7.26 -5.35
C MET A 133 -3.28 -6.00 -5.77
N TYR A 134 -2.24 -6.17 -6.59
CA TYR A 134 -1.51 -5.05 -7.17
C TYR A 134 -2.42 -4.11 -7.95
N GLU A 135 -3.26 -4.63 -8.85
CA GLU A 135 -4.18 -3.82 -9.65
C GLU A 135 -5.18 -3.02 -8.80
N GLN A 136 -5.58 -3.55 -7.64
CA GLN A 136 -6.50 -2.85 -6.75
C GLN A 136 -5.81 -1.78 -5.89
N ILE A 137 -4.56 -2.03 -5.46
CA ILE A 137 -3.87 -1.18 -4.47
C ILE A 137 -3.02 -0.09 -5.11
N ARG A 138 -2.49 -0.31 -6.33
CA ARG A 138 -1.48 0.58 -6.94
C ARG A 138 -1.89 2.05 -7.08
N TYR A 139 -3.17 2.32 -7.25
CA TYR A 139 -3.70 3.68 -7.39
C TYR A 139 -4.43 4.19 -6.15
N SER A 140 -4.53 3.38 -5.10
CA SER A 140 -5.29 3.73 -3.90
C SER A 140 -4.65 4.90 -3.15
N ASP A 141 -5.45 5.91 -2.82
CA ASP A 141 -5.04 6.95 -1.87
C ASP A 141 -5.13 6.41 -0.44
N THR A 142 -6.15 5.61 -0.18
CA THR A 142 -6.43 5.03 1.14
C THR A 142 -6.73 3.54 1.02
N VAL A 143 -6.01 2.74 1.80
CA VAL A 143 -6.28 1.30 2.00
C VAL A 143 -6.82 1.10 3.42
N ILE A 144 -7.98 0.48 3.53
CA ILE A 144 -8.63 0.20 4.80
C ILE A 144 -8.56 -1.31 5.05
N CYS A 145 -7.68 -1.72 5.94
CA CYS A 145 -7.58 -3.11 6.37
C CYS A 145 -8.66 -3.37 7.42
N ASN A 146 -9.75 -3.98 7.02
CA ASN A 146 -10.85 -4.35 7.89
C ASN A 146 -10.72 -5.77 8.45
N ARG A 147 -11.65 -6.17 9.31
CA ARG A 147 -11.66 -7.49 9.99
C ARG A 147 -10.35 -7.81 10.71
N CYS A 148 -9.62 -6.77 11.10
CA CYS A 148 -8.44 -6.92 11.94
C CYS A 148 -8.82 -7.42 13.34
N THR A 149 -7.94 -8.23 13.91
CA THR A 149 -7.98 -8.63 15.31
C THR A 149 -6.75 -8.07 16.03
N PRO A 150 -6.70 -8.04 17.36
CA PRO A 150 -5.47 -7.65 18.06
C PRO A 150 -4.22 -8.45 17.67
N ASP A 151 -4.40 -9.66 17.14
CA ASP A 151 -3.31 -10.55 16.72
C ASP A 151 -2.95 -10.38 15.22
N THR A 152 -3.67 -9.53 14.48
CA THR A 152 -3.35 -9.21 13.09
C THR A 152 -1.98 -8.55 12.97
N SER A 153 -1.13 -9.06 12.09
CA SER A 153 0.19 -8.48 11.84
C SER A 153 0.08 -7.20 11.00
N GLY A 154 0.00 -6.05 11.66
CA GLY A 154 -0.02 -4.74 10.99
C GLY A 154 1.25 -4.48 10.17
N SER A 155 2.40 -4.98 10.61
CA SER A 155 3.67 -4.87 9.88
C SER A 155 3.64 -5.65 8.57
N MET A 156 3.07 -6.85 8.55
CA MET A 156 2.90 -7.66 7.33
C MET A 156 1.97 -6.99 6.33
N LEU A 157 0.78 -6.55 6.76
CA LEU A 157 -0.17 -5.82 5.92
C LEU A 157 0.49 -4.58 5.33
N ARG A 158 1.08 -3.75 6.19
CA ARG A 158 1.74 -2.50 5.80
C ARG A 158 2.90 -2.74 4.84
N GLY A 159 3.75 -3.72 5.11
CA GLY A 159 4.89 -4.05 4.27
C GLY A 159 4.46 -4.40 2.84
N ASN A 160 3.50 -5.28 2.69
CA ASN A 160 2.99 -5.70 1.38
C ASN A 160 2.27 -4.54 0.64
N ILE A 161 1.42 -3.78 1.33
CA ILE A 161 0.71 -2.64 0.73
C ILE A 161 1.71 -1.57 0.29
N LYS A 162 2.68 -1.21 1.13
CA LYS A 162 3.71 -0.20 0.82
C LYS A 162 4.70 -0.65 -0.26
N ALA A 163 4.93 -1.94 -0.42
CA ALA A 163 5.69 -2.47 -1.55
C ALA A 163 4.99 -2.20 -2.89
N ILE A 164 3.67 -2.25 -2.91
CA ILE A 164 2.84 -1.93 -4.08
C ILE A 164 2.69 -0.42 -4.24
N ASN A 165 2.26 0.27 -3.19
CA ASN A 165 1.94 1.69 -3.22
C ASN A 165 2.46 2.42 -1.98
N ARG A 166 3.64 3.04 -2.11
CA ARG A 166 4.31 3.76 -1.00
C ARG A 166 3.52 4.97 -0.49
N LYS A 167 2.65 5.55 -1.32
CA LYS A 167 1.90 6.77 -0.97
C LYS A 167 0.61 6.47 -0.24
N ALA A 168 0.02 5.28 -0.41
CA ALA A 168 -1.27 4.93 0.17
C ALA A 168 -1.29 5.17 1.70
N GLN A 169 -2.32 5.82 2.19
CA GLN A 169 -2.62 5.85 3.62
C GLN A 169 -3.22 4.50 4.02
N ILE A 170 -2.89 4.01 5.20
CA ILE A 170 -3.35 2.69 5.65
C ILE A 170 -4.05 2.85 6.99
N TYR A 171 -5.28 2.40 7.06
CA TYR A 171 -6.09 2.35 8.27
C TYR A 171 -6.40 0.91 8.64
N TYR A 172 -6.59 0.66 9.92
CA TYR A 172 -6.89 -0.66 10.46
C TYR A 172 -8.18 -0.60 11.26
N GLU A 173 -9.09 -1.49 10.92
CA GLU A 173 -10.41 -1.58 11.55
C GLU A 173 -10.70 -3.03 11.94
N GLY A 174 -11.44 -3.21 13.01
CA GLY A 174 -11.99 -4.50 13.40
C GLY A 174 -13.21 -4.89 12.54
N ASN A 175 -14.07 -5.71 13.09
CA ASN A 175 -15.35 -5.98 12.45
C ASN A 175 -16.24 -4.73 12.53
N PHE A 176 -17.01 -4.47 11.47
CA PHE A 176 -17.99 -3.36 11.43
C PHE A 176 -17.39 -1.96 11.67
N GLY A 177 -16.18 -1.69 11.22
CA GLY A 177 -15.54 -0.37 11.37
C GLY A 177 -15.08 -0.04 12.79
N GLU A 178 -15.10 -1.01 13.71
CA GLU A 178 -14.66 -0.77 15.09
C GLU A 178 -13.17 -0.45 15.15
N PRO A 179 -12.74 0.54 15.95
CA PRO A 179 -11.33 0.79 16.17
C PRO A 179 -10.63 -0.46 16.73
N VAL A 180 -9.48 -0.82 16.16
CA VAL A 180 -8.64 -1.92 16.63
C VAL A 180 -7.25 -1.42 16.98
N GLU A 181 -6.79 -1.71 18.20
CA GLU A 181 -5.38 -1.61 18.54
C GLU A 181 -4.69 -2.91 18.15
N LEU A 182 -3.94 -2.86 17.07
CA LEU A 182 -3.06 -3.97 16.72
C LEU A 182 -1.98 -4.07 17.79
N LYS A 183 -1.82 -5.24 18.38
CA LYS A 183 -0.64 -5.51 19.21
C LYS A 183 0.54 -5.22 18.30
N GLY A 184 1.27 -4.13 18.58
CA GLY A 184 2.34 -3.62 17.72
C GLY A 184 3.19 -4.78 17.27
N GLY A 185 3.32 -4.96 15.95
CA GLY A 185 3.94 -6.15 15.39
C GLY A 185 5.27 -6.39 16.06
N ASN A 186 5.37 -7.48 16.82
CA ASN A 186 6.64 -7.86 17.42
C ASN A 186 7.62 -8.01 16.27
N LEU A 187 8.64 -7.15 16.27
CA LEU A 187 9.73 -7.33 15.33
C LEU A 187 10.30 -8.73 15.57
N PRO A 188 10.59 -9.50 14.50
CA PRO A 188 11.12 -10.85 14.65
C PRO A 188 12.55 -10.88 15.22
N PHE A 189 13.09 -9.71 15.53
CA PHE A 189 14.42 -9.51 16.13
C PHE A 189 14.31 -8.57 17.33
N ASP A 190 15.26 -8.72 18.28
CA ASP A 190 15.36 -7.81 19.44
C ASP A 190 16.06 -6.52 19.05
N ILE A 191 15.30 -5.42 18.96
CA ILE A 191 15.83 -4.09 18.64
C ILE A 191 16.78 -3.54 19.74
N ASN A 192 16.75 -4.10 20.94
CA ASN A 192 17.60 -3.70 22.06
C ASN A 192 18.84 -4.60 22.22
N ALA A 193 19.00 -5.59 21.34
CA ALA A 193 20.21 -6.40 21.31
C ALA A 193 21.45 -5.52 21.11
N PRO A 194 22.60 -5.88 21.71
CA PRO A 194 23.88 -5.16 21.50
C PRO A 194 24.25 -5.05 20.02
N ILE A 195 23.96 -6.07 19.24
CA ILE A 195 24.07 -6.12 17.77
C ILE A 195 22.78 -6.73 17.26
N ILE A 196 22.07 -6.01 16.41
CA ILE A 196 20.84 -6.47 15.77
C ILE A 196 21.23 -7.26 14.52
N ASP A 197 21.17 -8.58 14.58
CA ASP A 197 21.46 -9.46 13.43
C ASP A 197 20.18 -9.76 12.66
N ILE A 198 19.98 -9.06 11.53
CA ILE A 198 18.81 -9.21 10.67
C ILE A 198 19.00 -10.43 9.77
N LYS A 199 18.16 -11.44 9.99
CA LYS A 199 18.12 -12.64 9.15
C LYS A 199 17.49 -12.33 7.79
N ASP A 200 17.70 -13.23 6.82
CA ASP A 200 17.21 -13.04 5.47
C ASP A 200 15.69 -12.85 5.42
N ASP A 201 14.94 -13.64 6.20
CA ASP A 201 13.48 -13.59 6.27
C ASP A 201 12.96 -12.32 6.96
N ASP A 202 13.77 -11.74 7.86
CA ASP A 202 13.40 -10.56 8.65
C ASP A 202 13.68 -9.23 7.93
N TYR A 203 14.41 -9.28 6.81
CA TYR A 203 14.89 -8.08 6.12
C TYR A 203 13.76 -7.11 5.74
N GLY A 204 12.65 -7.63 5.24
CA GLY A 204 11.52 -6.82 4.80
C GLY A 204 10.87 -6.04 5.94
N LEU A 205 10.57 -6.73 7.04
CA LEU A 205 9.97 -6.12 8.23
C LEU A 205 10.92 -5.11 8.87
N TRP A 206 12.22 -5.45 8.95
CA TRP A 206 13.23 -4.51 9.41
C TRP A 206 13.28 -3.25 8.54
N TYR A 207 13.37 -3.42 7.22
CA TYR A 207 13.48 -2.29 6.28
C TYR A 207 12.33 -1.32 6.42
N MET A 208 11.09 -1.81 6.43
CA MET A 208 9.91 -0.97 6.58
C MET A 208 9.92 -0.24 7.92
N ASN A 209 10.22 -0.95 9.02
CA ASN A 209 10.25 -0.34 10.34
C ASN A 209 11.37 0.71 10.48
N ALA A 210 12.54 0.46 9.88
CA ALA A 210 13.70 1.38 9.93
C ALA A 210 13.46 2.65 9.11
N VAL A 211 12.82 2.53 7.93
CA VAL A 211 12.49 3.70 7.07
C VAL A 211 11.39 4.57 7.69
N GLU A 212 10.42 3.96 8.35
CA GLU A 212 9.32 4.68 9.01
C GLU A 212 9.71 5.28 10.36
N ASN A 213 10.64 4.65 11.06
CA ASN A 213 11.08 5.04 12.41
C ASN A 213 12.60 5.19 12.50
N PRO A 214 13.24 6.07 11.70
CA PRO A 214 14.70 6.17 11.62
C PRO A 214 15.37 6.42 12.98
N LYS A 215 14.75 7.27 13.81
CA LYS A 215 15.22 7.60 15.16
C LYS A 215 15.31 6.40 16.10
N LYS A 216 14.43 5.41 15.92
CA LYS A 216 14.43 4.17 16.71
C LYS A 216 15.69 3.35 16.52
N TYR A 217 16.34 3.51 15.36
CA TYR A 217 17.55 2.81 14.97
C TYR A 217 18.82 3.67 15.08
N ASP A 218 18.69 4.95 15.42
CA ASP A 218 19.86 5.83 15.53
C ASP A 218 20.84 5.32 16.59
N GLY A 219 22.10 5.16 16.18
CA GLY A 219 23.16 4.65 17.03
C GLY A 219 23.18 3.13 17.24
N LYS A 220 22.25 2.37 16.72
CA LYS A 220 22.20 0.89 16.85
C LYS A 220 23.27 0.22 16.01
N GLN A 221 23.89 -0.84 16.55
CA GLN A 221 24.77 -1.73 15.81
C GLN A 221 23.95 -2.80 15.11
N ILE A 222 24.26 -3.06 13.84
CA ILE A 222 23.47 -3.97 13.02
C ILE A 222 24.34 -4.80 12.08
N ILE A 223 23.87 -6.01 11.78
CA ILE A 223 24.37 -6.84 10.69
C ILE A 223 23.26 -6.99 9.66
N LEU A 224 23.53 -6.58 8.44
CA LEU A 224 22.60 -6.67 7.30
C LEU A 224 23.18 -7.49 6.16
N ARG A 225 22.30 -8.19 5.45
CA ARG A 225 22.62 -8.99 4.26
C ARG A 225 21.79 -8.54 3.07
N GLY A 226 22.47 -8.21 2.00
CA GLY A 226 21.85 -7.75 0.76
C GLY A 226 22.84 -7.75 -0.37
N TYR A 227 22.42 -7.38 -1.56
CA TYR A 227 23.33 -7.20 -2.66
C TYR A 227 23.73 -5.72 -2.85
N TYR A 228 24.90 -5.52 -3.41
CA TYR A 228 25.38 -4.20 -3.84
C TYR A 228 24.55 -3.75 -5.05
N ALA A 229 23.57 -2.89 -4.79
CA ALA A 229 22.60 -2.52 -5.81
C ALA A 229 23.13 -1.44 -6.76
N ASP A 230 23.68 -0.35 -6.20
CA ASP A 230 24.24 0.75 -7.00
C ASP A 230 25.24 1.61 -6.21
N ASN A 231 26.02 2.40 -6.96
CA ASN A 231 26.85 3.46 -6.41
C ASN A 231 26.03 4.73 -6.19
N ILE A 232 26.44 5.56 -5.25
CA ILE A 232 25.91 6.92 -5.12
C ILE A 232 26.85 7.87 -5.87
N PRO A 233 26.37 8.56 -6.93
CA PRO A 233 27.19 9.47 -7.71
C PRO A 233 27.85 10.55 -6.83
N GLY A 234 29.15 10.77 -7.02
CA GLY A 234 29.91 11.78 -6.26
C GLY A 234 30.51 11.27 -4.94
N TYR A 235 30.16 10.07 -4.47
CA TYR A 235 30.61 9.52 -3.20
C TYR A 235 31.36 8.20 -3.38
N LYS A 236 32.72 8.24 -3.35
CA LYS A 236 33.59 7.09 -3.68
C LYS A 236 33.52 5.90 -2.73
N GLN A 237 33.01 6.07 -1.51
CA GLN A 237 32.93 5.02 -0.48
C GLN A 237 31.49 4.83 0.02
N THR A 238 30.54 5.06 -0.87
CA THR A 238 29.13 5.01 -0.54
C THR A 238 28.39 4.27 -1.62
N PHE A 239 27.56 3.31 -1.21
CA PHE A 239 26.78 2.46 -2.10
C PHE A 239 25.42 2.15 -1.51
N ILE A 240 24.54 1.59 -2.30
CA ILE A 240 23.25 1.09 -1.86
C ILE A 240 23.35 -0.41 -1.65
N LEU A 241 23.10 -0.85 -0.42
CA LEU A 241 22.89 -2.24 -0.05
C LEU A 241 21.40 -2.49 0.03
N GLY A 242 20.88 -3.50 -0.66
CA GLY A 242 19.46 -3.76 -0.66
C GLY A 242 19.07 -5.16 -1.09
N ARG A 243 17.76 -5.39 -1.10
CA ARG A 243 17.12 -6.60 -1.63
C ARG A 243 15.90 -6.19 -2.44
N GLN A 244 15.50 -7.02 -3.41
CA GLN A 244 14.30 -6.76 -4.20
C GLN A 244 13.06 -7.26 -3.48
N ALA A 245 12.03 -6.44 -3.44
CA ALA A 245 10.69 -6.85 -3.06
C ALA A 245 9.85 -7.05 -4.33
N MET A 246 9.14 -8.15 -4.42
CA MET A 246 8.22 -8.41 -5.52
C MET A 246 7.01 -7.48 -5.38
N VAL A 247 6.71 -6.69 -6.42
CA VAL A 247 5.53 -5.82 -6.47
C VAL A 247 4.32 -6.63 -6.97
N CYS A 248 4.27 -6.92 -8.26
CA CYS A 248 3.20 -7.74 -8.84
C CYS A 248 3.68 -9.14 -9.26
N CYS A 249 4.89 -9.24 -9.77
CA CYS A 249 5.50 -10.50 -10.22
C CYS A 249 7.03 -10.40 -10.13
N ALA A 250 7.74 -11.50 -10.44
CA ALA A 250 9.19 -11.54 -10.38
C ALA A 250 9.90 -10.58 -11.36
N ALA A 251 9.20 -10.13 -12.42
CA ALA A 251 9.73 -9.16 -13.37
C ALA A 251 9.52 -7.70 -12.92
N ASP A 252 8.60 -7.46 -11.98
CA ASP A 252 8.30 -6.13 -11.45
C ASP A 252 8.65 -6.09 -9.96
N THR A 253 9.78 -5.47 -9.66
CA THR A 253 10.35 -5.46 -8.31
C THR A 253 10.69 -4.03 -7.86
N SER A 254 10.64 -3.81 -6.56
CA SER A 254 11.06 -2.56 -5.93
C SER A 254 12.26 -2.80 -5.00
N LEU A 255 13.27 -1.94 -5.11
CA LEU A 255 14.45 -2.04 -4.26
C LEU A 255 14.15 -1.56 -2.82
N CYS A 256 14.30 -2.46 -1.87
CA CYS A 256 14.37 -2.18 -0.44
C CYS A 256 15.84 -1.98 -0.07
N GLY A 257 16.36 -0.75 -0.22
CA GLY A 257 17.78 -0.47 -0.09
C GLY A 257 18.08 0.71 0.84
N ILE A 258 19.21 0.64 1.53
CA ILE A 258 19.75 1.71 2.34
C ILE A 258 21.13 2.14 1.86
N THR A 259 21.49 3.36 2.17
CA THR A 259 22.84 3.87 1.94
C THR A 259 23.83 3.28 2.95
N VAL A 260 24.93 2.75 2.43
CA VAL A 260 26.08 2.27 3.22
C VAL A 260 27.28 3.15 2.92
N THR A 261 28.00 3.56 3.95
CA THR A 261 29.22 4.38 3.84
C THR A 261 30.28 3.96 4.84
N GLY A 262 31.50 4.48 4.72
CA GLY A 262 32.56 4.32 5.73
C GLY A 262 33.59 3.23 5.45
N VAL A 263 33.38 2.37 4.46
CA VAL A 263 34.33 1.30 4.09
C VAL A 263 34.80 1.40 2.65
N ARG A 264 36.03 0.92 2.40
CA ARG A 264 36.56 0.76 1.04
C ARG A 264 35.96 -0.50 0.42
N ILE A 265 35.35 -0.33 -0.78
CA ILE A 265 34.68 -1.40 -1.53
C ILE A 265 35.47 -1.78 -2.80
N GLN A 266 36.81 -1.63 -2.79
CA GLN A 266 37.65 -1.76 -3.98
C GLN A 266 37.57 -3.13 -4.67
N GLU A 267 37.21 -4.19 -3.95
CA GLU A 267 37.11 -5.56 -4.45
C GLU A 267 35.66 -6.02 -4.72
N MET A 268 34.67 -5.16 -4.44
CA MET A 268 33.26 -5.50 -4.54
C MET A 268 32.63 -4.86 -5.78
N LYS A 269 31.76 -5.61 -6.44
CA LYS A 269 31.08 -5.21 -7.67
C LYS A 269 29.59 -5.13 -7.47
N LYS A 270 28.95 -4.30 -8.27
CA LYS A 270 27.49 -4.26 -8.38
C LYS A 270 26.94 -5.66 -8.67
N GLY A 271 25.98 -6.10 -7.87
CA GLY A 271 25.42 -7.45 -7.91
C GLY A 271 25.98 -8.43 -6.88
N ASP A 272 27.14 -8.14 -6.28
CA ASP A 272 27.72 -8.99 -5.23
C ASP A 272 26.82 -8.99 -3.98
N TRP A 273 26.60 -10.17 -3.42
CA TRP A 273 25.93 -10.32 -2.13
C TRP A 273 26.93 -10.09 -0.99
N LEU A 274 26.52 -9.24 -0.08
CA LEU A 274 27.37 -8.71 1.00
C LEU A 274 26.70 -8.88 2.38
N GLU A 275 27.52 -9.20 3.36
CA GLU A 275 27.21 -9.01 4.78
C GLU A 275 27.91 -7.75 5.25
N VAL A 276 27.14 -6.81 5.80
CA VAL A 276 27.63 -5.52 6.26
C VAL A 276 27.31 -5.36 7.74
N GLU A 277 28.34 -5.16 8.54
CA GLU A 277 28.24 -4.81 9.95
C GLU A 277 28.58 -3.34 10.13
N GLY A 278 27.81 -2.63 10.96
CA GLY A 278 28.06 -1.23 11.21
C GLY A 278 27.02 -0.58 12.13
N LYS A 279 27.09 0.74 12.19
CA LYS A 279 26.22 1.57 13.03
C LYS A 279 25.23 2.35 12.19
N LEU A 280 23.95 2.21 12.49
CA LEU A 280 22.91 3.02 11.85
C LEU A 280 22.90 4.46 12.38
N LYS A 281 22.60 5.41 11.49
CA LYS A 281 22.39 6.82 11.78
C LYS A 281 21.13 7.31 11.11
N ALA A 282 20.27 8.00 11.85
CA ALA A 282 19.18 8.77 11.29
C ALA A 282 19.74 10.08 10.71
N ILE A 283 19.48 10.34 9.44
CA ILE A 283 19.98 11.52 8.72
C ILE A 283 18.80 12.25 8.08
N PRO A 284 18.74 13.60 8.20
CA PRO A 284 17.70 14.39 7.55
C PRO A 284 17.82 14.31 6.02
N MET A 285 16.67 14.31 5.33
CA MET A 285 16.57 14.35 3.87
C MET A 285 16.25 15.77 3.39
N GLU A 286 16.69 16.12 2.17
CA GLU A 286 16.47 17.45 1.56
C GLU A 286 14.98 17.81 1.40
N ASN A 287 14.13 16.82 1.19
CA ASN A 287 12.67 16.96 1.03
C ASN A 287 11.90 16.96 2.36
N GLY A 288 12.59 17.05 3.48
CA GLY A 288 12.04 16.86 4.82
C GLY A 288 11.95 15.39 5.22
N GLY A 289 11.84 15.14 6.53
CA GLY A 289 11.90 13.78 7.08
C GLY A 289 13.33 13.30 7.33
N GLU A 290 13.46 12.03 7.67
CA GLU A 290 14.74 11.38 8.00
C GLU A 290 14.84 10.03 7.30
N THR A 291 16.05 9.54 7.08
CA THR A 291 16.35 8.20 6.58
C THR A 291 17.46 7.56 7.40
N VAL A 292 17.63 6.25 7.28
CA VAL A 292 18.74 5.53 7.92
C VAL A 292 19.89 5.36 6.95
N VAL A 293 21.10 5.58 7.45
CA VAL A 293 22.37 5.32 6.75
C VAL A 293 23.21 4.41 7.61
N LEU A 294 23.80 3.37 7.01
CA LEU A 294 24.68 2.42 7.68
C LEU A 294 26.14 2.86 7.53
N TYR A 295 26.76 3.24 8.63
CA TYR A 295 28.19 3.47 8.73
C TYR A 295 28.88 2.14 8.99
N ALA A 296 29.36 1.52 7.93
CA ALA A 296 29.93 0.20 7.98
C ALA A 296 31.29 0.18 8.69
N SER A 297 31.49 -0.79 9.55
CA SER A 297 32.78 -1.15 10.17
C SER A 297 33.40 -2.37 9.50
N ARG A 298 32.60 -3.27 8.96
CA ARG A 298 33.02 -4.48 8.24
C ARG A 298 32.11 -4.76 7.07
N VAL A 299 32.70 -5.19 5.96
CA VAL A 299 31.99 -5.73 4.79
C VAL A 299 32.66 -7.02 4.37
N ALA A 300 31.87 -8.05 4.08
CA ALA A 300 32.34 -9.34 3.61
C ALA A 300 31.41 -9.86 2.51
N HIS A 301 31.90 -10.74 1.65
CA HIS A 301 31.03 -11.47 0.72
C HIS A 301 30.08 -12.38 1.49
N TYR A 302 28.86 -12.45 1.02
CA TYR A 302 27.81 -13.29 1.55
C TYR A 302 27.28 -14.23 0.46
N GLN A 303 26.86 -15.41 0.85
CA GLN A 303 26.23 -16.32 -0.10
C GLN A 303 24.82 -15.82 -0.43
N LYS A 304 24.48 -15.75 -1.72
CA LYS A 304 23.12 -15.41 -2.15
C LYS A 304 22.12 -16.38 -1.50
N PRO A 305 21.08 -15.86 -0.78
CA PRO A 305 20.08 -16.71 -0.16
C PRO A 305 19.22 -17.43 -1.21
N ALA A 306 18.60 -18.54 -0.82
CA ALA A 306 17.70 -19.30 -1.71
C ALA A 306 16.48 -18.45 -2.10
N GLU A 307 15.92 -17.73 -1.13
CA GLU A 307 14.86 -16.73 -1.35
C GLU A 307 15.50 -15.36 -1.61
N GLU A 308 15.52 -14.96 -2.89
CA GLU A 308 16.12 -13.71 -3.33
C GLU A 308 15.25 -12.49 -2.98
N PHE A 309 13.93 -12.67 -3.06
CA PHE A 309 12.98 -11.60 -2.81
C PHE A 309 12.71 -11.42 -1.32
N VAL A 310 12.46 -10.16 -0.96
CA VAL A 310 12.05 -9.82 0.40
C VAL A 310 10.63 -10.32 0.67
N SER A 311 10.43 -10.99 1.79
CA SER A 311 9.13 -11.26 2.38
C SER A 311 8.79 -10.20 3.44
N PHE A 312 7.49 -9.90 3.59
CA PHE A 312 6.94 -9.09 4.68
C PHE A 312 6.03 -9.94 5.59
N SER A 313 6.20 -11.28 5.52
CA SER A 313 5.42 -12.24 6.32
C SER A 313 6.01 -12.45 7.72
#